data_bccfddff7b9843d8717fbedfaf7e4267
#
_entry.id   bccfddff7b9843d8717fbedfaf7e4267
#
_cell.length_a   1.000
_cell.length_b   1.000
_cell.length_c   1.000
_cell.angle_alpha   90.00
_cell.angle_beta   90.00
_cell.angle_gamma   90.00
#
_symmetry.space_group_name_H-M   'P 1'
#
loop_
_entity.id
_entity.type
_entity.pdbx_description
1 polymer ?
#
loop_
_entity_poly.entity_id
_entity_poly.type
_entity_poly.pdbx_seq_one_letter_code
_entity_poly.pdbx_strand_id
1 'polypeptide(L)'
;MYQYNPFSLEGKVILITGASSGIGRATAIECAKMGASLIITGRDEERLKETFAKLEGFKNKVHMQIVADLSTEDGIKDLVNQIPQINGCVSNAGIVGLTPIQFVTTKKIEEMQQINLMAPVLLIKQILKQKKFQSQASIVFTSSVAGVYRVSMGNAIYSITKCGIDAYMRSSALELATKGIRCN
;
A
#
# COMPACT_ATOMS: atom_id res chain seq x y z
N MET A 1 -31.49 -6.10 -15.53
CA MET A 1 -30.54 -5.53 -16.51
C MET A 1 -29.18 -5.44 -15.81
N TYR A 2 -28.18 -6.18 -16.27
CA TYR A 2 -26.83 -6.08 -15.74
C TYR A 2 -26.24 -4.73 -16.16
N GLN A 3 -26.10 -3.81 -15.23
CA GLN A 3 -25.44 -2.53 -15.52
C GLN A 3 -23.93 -2.79 -15.53
N TYR A 4 -23.32 -2.75 -16.71
CA TYR A 4 -21.87 -2.91 -16.86
C TYR A 4 -21.14 -1.78 -16.11
N ASN A 5 -20.33 -2.15 -15.12
CA ASN A 5 -19.46 -1.22 -14.38
C ASN A 5 -18.00 -1.57 -14.66
N PRO A 6 -17.28 -0.77 -15.47
CA PRO A 6 -15.87 -1.04 -15.81
C PRO A 6 -14.93 -0.90 -14.60
N PHE A 7 -15.38 -0.29 -13.51
CA PHE A 7 -14.62 -0.14 -12.25
C PHE A 7 -15.01 -1.18 -11.19
N SER A 8 -15.82 -2.17 -11.55
CA SER A 8 -16.24 -3.20 -10.60
C SER A 8 -15.06 -3.98 -10.05
N LEU A 9 -15.03 -4.13 -8.72
CA LEU A 9 -14.06 -4.95 -7.98
C LEU A 9 -14.74 -6.19 -7.36
N GLU A 10 -15.91 -6.57 -7.88
CA GLU A 10 -16.62 -7.75 -7.43
C GLU A 10 -15.73 -9.00 -7.51
N GLY A 11 -15.71 -9.79 -6.42
CA GLY A 11 -14.90 -11.00 -6.32
C GLY A 11 -13.39 -10.74 -6.16
N LYS A 12 -12.95 -9.49 -6.05
CA LYS A 12 -11.55 -9.14 -5.82
C LYS A 12 -11.23 -9.02 -4.34
N VAL A 13 -10.09 -9.55 -3.94
CA VAL A 13 -9.52 -9.39 -2.60
C VAL A 13 -8.33 -8.43 -2.70
N ILE A 14 -8.37 -7.34 -1.96
CA ILE A 14 -7.37 -6.26 -2.08
C ILE A 14 -6.77 -5.95 -0.71
N LEU A 15 -5.44 -5.99 -0.63
CA LEU A 15 -4.68 -5.51 0.53
C LEU A 15 -4.43 -4.01 0.39
N ILE A 16 -4.72 -3.23 1.44
CA ILE A 16 -4.45 -1.79 1.47
C ILE A 16 -3.63 -1.47 2.72
N THR A 17 -2.42 -0.95 2.52
CA THR A 17 -1.54 -0.54 3.62
C THR A 17 -1.73 0.94 3.96
N GLY A 18 -1.50 1.31 5.23
CA GLY A 18 -1.73 2.68 5.71
C GLY A 18 -3.20 3.09 5.66
N ALA A 19 -4.10 2.13 5.86
CA ALA A 19 -5.54 2.34 5.78
C ALA A 19 -6.16 2.99 7.02
N SER A 20 -5.39 3.27 8.06
CA SER A 20 -5.88 3.91 9.29
C SER A 20 -6.32 5.37 9.11
N SER A 21 -5.91 6.04 8.02
CA SER A 21 -6.28 7.45 7.77
C SER A 21 -6.06 7.86 6.31
N GLY A 22 -6.41 9.11 5.99
CA GLY A 22 -6.05 9.79 4.74
C GLY A 22 -6.42 9.02 3.47
N ILE A 23 -5.47 8.96 2.54
CA ILE A 23 -5.64 8.32 1.22
C ILE A 23 -5.96 6.83 1.37
N GLY A 24 -5.24 6.10 2.24
CA GLY A 24 -5.48 4.67 2.43
C GLY A 24 -6.89 4.35 2.93
N ARG A 25 -7.41 5.13 3.89
CA ARG A 25 -8.80 5.02 4.37
C ARG A 25 -9.80 5.29 3.25
N ALA A 26 -9.61 6.38 2.51
CA ALA A 26 -10.49 6.73 1.40
C ALA A 26 -10.49 5.65 0.32
N THR A 27 -9.31 5.15 -0.05
CA THR A 27 -9.17 4.05 -1.01
C THR A 27 -9.89 2.79 -0.54
N ALA A 28 -9.80 2.45 0.76
CA ALA A 28 -10.50 1.29 1.31
C ALA A 28 -12.02 1.43 1.15
N ILE A 29 -12.57 2.59 1.51
CA ILE A 29 -14.01 2.86 1.38
C ILE A 29 -14.46 2.77 -0.08
N GLU A 30 -13.74 3.40 -1.00
CA GLU A 30 -14.12 3.37 -2.43
C GLU A 30 -13.98 1.97 -3.04
N CYS A 31 -12.93 1.21 -2.71
CA CYS A 31 -12.81 -0.18 -3.15
C CYS A 31 -13.95 -1.07 -2.62
N ALA A 32 -14.38 -0.86 -1.37
CA ALA A 32 -15.54 -1.57 -0.81
C ALA A 32 -16.83 -1.24 -1.55
N LYS A 33 -17.08 0.04 -1.87
CA LYS A 33 -18.22 0.48 -2.70
C LYS A 33 -18.23 -0.18 -4.08
N MET A 34 -17.04 -0.42 -4.65
CA MET A 34 -16.90 -1.10 -5.94
C MET A 34 -17.00 -2.63 -5.83
N GLY A 35 -17.22 -3.18 -4.65
CA GLY A 35 -17.50 -4.59 -4.42
C GLY A 35 -16.30 -5.44 -4.03
N ALA A 36 -15.16 -4.85 -3.65
CA ALA A 36 -14.01 -5.61 -3.17
C ALA A 36 -14.20 -6.18 -1.76
N SER A 37 -13.64 -7.35 -1.50
CA SER A 37 -13.25 -7.79 -0.17
C SER A 37 -11.91 -7.17 0.20
N LEU A 38 -11.77 -6.63 1.39
CA LEU A 38 -10.60 -5.83 1.76
C LEU A 38 -9.84 -6.44 2.92
N ILE A 39 -8.52 -6.33 2.84
CA ILE A 39 -7.60 -6.52 3.95
C ILE A 39 -6.97 -5.17 4.20
N ILE A 40 -7.28 -4.55 5.32
CA ILE A 40 -6.73 -3.25 5.68
C ILE A 40 -5.69 -3.40 6.78
N THR A 41 -4.57 -2.67 6.66
CA THR A 41 -3.51 -2.71 7.66
C THR A 41 -2.97 -1.32 7.99
N GLY A 42 -2.51 -1.17 9.21
CA GLY A 42 -1.90 0.03 9.77
C GLY A 42 -1.36 -0.25 11.16
N ARG A 43 -0.57 0.68 11.72
CA ARG A 43 0.02 0.55 13.07
C ARG A 43 -0.93 0.99 14.18
N ASP A 44 -1.77 1.97 13.87
CA ASP A 44 -2.72 2.55 14.82
C ASP A 44 -4.01 1.73 14.81
N GLU A 45 -4.17 0.91 15.83
CA GLU A 45 -5.28 -0.03 15.96
C GLU A 45 -6.64 0.69 16.04
N GLU A 46 -6.73 1.76 16.81
CA GLU A 46 -8.00 2.48 17.02
C GLU A 46 -8.47 3.14 15.72
N ARG A 47 -7.58 3.83 15.02
CA ARG A 47 -7.92 4.43 13.73
C ARG A 47 -8.19 3.38 12.65
N LEU A 48 -7.56 2.20 12.75
CA LEU A 48 -7.83 1.09 11.83
C LEU A 48 -9.23 0.53 12.07
N LYS A 49 -9.65 0.37 13.34
CA LYS A 49 -11.01 -0.01 13.74
C LYS A 49 -12.06 1.00 13.22
N GLU A 50 -11.77 2.31 13.31
CA GLU A 50 -12.65 3.34 12.74
C GLU A 50 -12.84 3.17 11.22
N THR A 51 -11.76 2.80 10.53
CA THR A 51 -11.84 2.54 9.08
C THR A 51 -12.65 1.28 8.82
N PHE A 52 -12.37 0.21 9.57
CA PHE A 52 -13.05 -1.08 9.44
C PHE A 52 -14.56 -0.95 9.64
N ALA A 53 -14.99 -0.24 10.68
CA ALA A 53 -16.41 0.01 10.93
C ALA A 53 -17.14 0.69 9.75
N LYS A 54 -16.42 1.52 8.97
CA LYS A 54 -16.98 2.12 7.75
C LYS A 54 -17.14 1.14 6.59
N LEU A 55 -16.47 -0.01 6.65
CA LEU A 55 -16.57 -1.07 5.64
C LEU A 55 -17.72 -2.04 5.93
N GLU A 56 -18.18 -2.17 7.17
CA GLU A 56 -19.26 -3.09 7.58
C GLU A 56 -20.61 -2.79 6.89
N GLY A 57 -20.79 -1.57 6.40
CA GLY A 57 -21.98 -1.18 5.63
C GLY A 57 -22.09 -1.86 4.25
N PHE A 58 -21.00 -2.44 3.75
CA PHE A 58 -20.96 -3.10 2.44
C PHE A 58 -21.23 -4.60 2.60
N LYS A 59 -22.52 -4.96 2.68
CA LYS A 59 -23.01 -6.32 2.89
C LYS A 59 -22.51 -7.29 1.81
N ASN A 60 -22.32 -8.56 2.21
CA ASN A 60 -21.85 -9.68 1.38
C ASN A 60 -20.36 -9.65 1.00
N LYS A 61 -19.53 -8.88 1.71
CA LYS A 61 -18.06 -8.87 1.52
C LYS A 61 -17.38 -9.27 2.82
N VAL A 62 -16.28 -10.00 2.68
CA VAL A 62 -15.44 -10.36 3.83
C VAL A 62 -14.31 -9.34 3.91
N HIS A 63 -14.37 -8.49 4.93
CA HIS A 63 -13.29 -7.56 5.23
C HIS A 63 -12.47 -8.08 6.41
N MET A 64 -11.18 -7.80 6.40
CA MET A 64 -10.23 -8.13 7.48
C MET A 64 -9.46 -6.86 7.87
N GLN A 65 -9.20 -6.71 9.16
CA GLN A 65 -8.23 -5.74 9.64
C GLN A 65 -7.07 -6.47 10.32
N ILE A 66 -5.85 -6.07 10.03
CA ILE A 66 -4.63 -6.64 10.60
C ILE A 66 -3.73 -5.50 11.05
N VAL A 67 -3.50 -5.39 12.35
CA VAL A 67 -2.54 -4.42 12.88
C VAL A 67 -1.13 -4.94 12.60
N ALA A 68 -0.32 -4.17 11.89
CA ALA A 68 1.05 -4.56 11.56
C ALA A 68 1.97 -3.34 11.48
N ASP A 69 3.18 -3.50 12.01
CA ASP A 69 4.26 -2.56 11.79
C ASP A 69 5.12 -2.98 10.61
N LEU A 70 4.91 -2.31 9.48
CA LEU A 70 5.65 -2.59 8.24
C LEU A 70 7.08 -2.04 8.25
N SER A 71 7.50 -1.33 9.30
CA SER A 71 8.90 -0.92 9.46
C SER A 71 9.83 -2.07 9.85
N THR A 72 9.28 -3.24 10.19
CA THR A 72 10.04 -4.42 10.56
C THR A 72 9.78 -5.59 9.61
N GLU A 73 10.79 -6.44 9.37
CA GLU A 73 10.61 -7.62 8.54
C GLU A 73 9.65 -8.63 9.17
N ASP A 74 9.65 -8.75 10.49
CA ASP A 74 8.74 -9.66 11.19
C ASP A 74 7.29 -9.18 11.09
N GLY A 75 7.02 -7.89 11.27
CA GLY A 75 5.69 -7.34 11.06
C GLY A 75 5.16 -7.54 9.62
N ILE A 76 6.05 -7.45 8.63
CA ILE A 76 5.70 -7.77 7.24
C ILE A 76 5.41 -9.27 7.07
N LYS A 77 6.25 -10.15 7.62
CA LYS A 77 6.02 -11.60 7.57
C LYS A 77 4.71 -12.00 8.23
N ASP A 78 4.45 -11.47 9.41
CA ASP A 78 3.24 -11.78 10.19
C ASP A 78 1.97 -11.31 9.46
N LEU A 79 2.01 -10.13 8.84
CA LEU A 79 0.93 -9.67 7.96
C LEU A 79 0.71 -10.66 6.82
N VAL A 80 1.77 -11.01 6.07
CA VAL A 80 1.64 -11.85 4.87
C VAL A 80 1.24 -13.30 5.23
N ASN A 81 1.62 -13.81 6.40
CA ASN A 81 1.17 -15.12 6.88
C ASN A 81 -0.35 -15.19 7.10
N GLN A 82 -0.96 -14.07 7.52
CA GLN A 82 -2.39 -14.00 7.86
C GLN A 82 -3.30 -13.76 6.65
N ILE A 83 -2.78 -13.19 5.56
CA ILE A 83 -3.63 -12.87 4.40
C ILE A 83 -3.87 -14.09 3.49
N PRO A 84 -5.05 -14.20 2.87
CA PRO A 84 -5.30 -15.18 1.79
C PRO A 84 -4.56 -14.79 0.51
N GLN A 85 -4.85 -15.47 -0.60
CA GLN A 85 -4.46 -14.99 -1.92
C GLN A 85 -5.23 -13.72 -2.28
N ILE A 86 -4.54 -12.74 -2.89
CA ILE A 86 -5.05 -11.41 -3.19
C ILE A 86 -5.01 -11.10 -4.70
N ASN A 87 -5.97 -10.33 -5.16
CA ASN A 87 -6.04 -9.82 -6.54
C ASN A 87 -5.35 -8.46 -6.69
N GLY A 88 -5.13 -7.75 -5.58
CA GLY A 88 -4.51 -6.44 -5.61
C GLY A 88 -3.83 -6.06 -4.30
N CYS A 89 -2.83 -5.18 -4.42
CA CYS A 89 -2.14 -4.58 -3.29
C CYS A 89 -2.01 -3.07 -3.53
N VAL A 90 -2.57 -2.26 -2.64
CA VAL A 90 -2.34 -0.82 -2.60
C VAL A 90 -1.29 -0.53 -1.53
N SER A 91 -0.06 -0.31 -1.96
CA SER A 91 1.07 0.05 -1.11
C SER A 91 1.05 1.56 -0.86
N ASN A 92 0.32 1.96 0.18
CA ASN A 92 0.07 3.37 0.49
C ASN A 92 0.70 3.81 1.82
N ALA A 93 1.05 2.89 2.71
CA ALA A 93 1.70 3.24 3.98
C ALA A 93 2.92 4.13 3.76
N GLY A 94 3.03 5.20 4.52
CA GLY A 94 4.13 6.13 4.40
C GLY A 94 4.06 7.25 5.44
N ILE A 95 5.18 7.92 5.63
CA ILE A 95 5.31 9.09 6.49
C ILE A 95 5.79 10.29 5.67
N VAL A 96 5.44 11.46 6.13
CA VAL A 96 5.89 12.76 5.59
C VAL A 96 6.62 13.50 6.69
N GLY A 97 7.68 14.21 6.34
CA GLY A 97 8.40 15.07 7.27
C GLY A 97 9.21 16.10 6.50
N LEU A 98 9.09 17.36 6.91
CA LEU A 98 9.90 18.46 6.36
C LEU A 98 11.14 18.63 7.21
N THR A 99 12.31 18.57 6.58
CA THR A 99 13.60 18.81 7.25
C THR A 99 14.53 19.55 6.30
N PRO A 100 14.87 20.81 6.55
CA PRO A 100 15.85 21.52 5.75
C PRO A 100 17.18 20.75 5.73
N ILE A 101 17.90 20.79 4.61
CA ILE A 101 19.06 19.93 4.33
C ILE A 101 20.10 19.98 5.47
N GLN A 102 20.37 21.16 6.02
CA GLN A 102 21.35 21.34 7.10
C GLN A 102 20.96 20.67 8.44
N PHE A 103 19.66 20.31 8.62
CA PHE A 103 19.16 19.66 9.83
C PHE A 103 18.79 18.18 9.61
N VAL A 104 19.18 17.64 8.47
CA VAL A 104 19.00 16.22 8.18
C VAL A 104 19.93 15.40 9.07
N THR A 105 19.36 14.37 9.69
CA THR A 105 20.12 13.40 10.49
C THR A 105 20.00 12.01 9.90
N THR A 106 21.00 11.15 10.15
CA THR A 106 20.98 9.74 9.73
C THR A 106 19.70 9.04 10.19
N LYS A 107 19.27 9.24 11.43
CA LYS A 107 18.04 8.68 11.97
C LYS A 107 16.80 9.04 11.16
N LYS A 108 16.67 10.32 10.73
CA LYS A 108 15.52 10.74 9.90
C LYS A 108 15.56 10.13 8.51
N ILE A 109 16.76 9.98 7.93
CA ILE A 109 16.93 9.29 6.64
C ILE A 109 16.49 7.84 6.77
N GLU A 110 17.03 7.12 7.75
CA GLU A 110 16.76 5.71 7.98
C GLU A 110 15.27 5.46 8.23
N GLU A 111 14.63 6.23 9.11
CA GLU A 111 13.21 6.10 9.39
C GLU A 111 12.33 6.29 8.13
N MET A 112 12.60 7.35 7.38
CA MET A 112 11.81 7.64 6.18
C MET A 112 12.06 6.64 5.05
N GLN A 113 13.31 6.21 4.86
CA GLN A 113 13.64 5.16 3.90
C GLN A 113 13.01 3.83 4.28
N GLN A 114 13.07 3.46 5.56
CA GLN A 114 12.52 2.20 6.03
C GLN A 114 11.02 2.10 5.76
N ILE A 115 10.26 3.16 6.07
CA ILE A 115 8.79 3.13 5.93
C ILE A 115 8.35 3.38 4.49
N ASN A 116 8.93 4.38 3.81
CA ASN A 116 8.43 4.80 2.51
C ASN A 116 9.01 4.01 1.33
N LEU A 117 10.17 3.36 1.50
CA LEU A 117 10.86 2.67 0.41
C LEU A 117 11.08 1.19 0.72
N MET A 118 11.73 0.86 1.84
CA MET A 118 12.08 -0.52 2.14
C MET A 118 10.85 -1.38 2.45
N ALA A 119 9.92 -0.85 3.24
CA ALA A 119 8.69 -1.58 3.61
C ALA A 119 7.85 -2.01 2.39
N PRO A 120 7.54 -1.15 1.41
CA PRO A 120 6.88 -1.56 0.16
C PRO A 120 7.64 -2.65 -0.59
N VAL A 121 8.96 -2.51 -0.75
CA VAL A 121 9.81 -3.48 -1.45
C VAL A 121 9.76 -4.85 -0.77
N LEU A 122 9.96 -4.87 0.55
CA LEU A 122 9.95 -6.11 1.35
C LEU A 122 8.56 -6.76 1.40
N LEU A 123 7.50 -5.95 1.47
CA LEU A 123 6.13 -6.45 1.44
C LEU A 123 5.84 -7.19 0.13
N ILE A 124 6.12 -6.57 -1.02
CA ILE A 124 5.89 -7.20 -2.33
C ILE A 124 6.77 -8.45 -2.49
N LYS A 125 8.05 -8.38 -2.10
CA LYS A 125 8.94 -9.56 -2.05
C LYS A 125 8.31 -10.71 -1.25
N GLN A 126 7.77 -10.43 -0.06
CA GLN A 126 7.21 -11.44 0.82
C GLN A 126 5.91 -12.04 0.28
N ILE A 127 5.02 -11.20 -0.30
CA ILE A 127 3.77 -11.65 -0.96
C ILE A 127 4.10 -12.57 -2.14
N LEU A 128 5.10 -12.21 -2.97
CA LEU A 128 5.56 -13.03 -4.09
C LEU A 128 6.18 -14.35 -3.62
N LYS A 129 7.05 -14.31 -2.60
CA LYS A 129 7.70 -15.50 -2.02
C LYS A 129 6.67 -16.51 -1.53
N GLN A 130 5.59 -16.06 -0.90
CA GLN A 130 4.52 -16.91 -0.38
C GLN A 130 3.43 -17.22 -1.41
N LYS A 131 3.60 -16.79 -2.68
CA LYS A 131 2.63 -17.03 -3.77
C LYS A 131 1.22 -16.53 -3.45
N LYS A 132 1.11 -15.38 -2.75
CA LYS A 132 -0.17 -14.81 -2.33
C LYS A 132 -0.84 -13.95 -3.42
N PHE A 133 -0.17 -13.57 -4.50
CA PHE A 133 -0.84 -12.95 -5.65
C PHE A 133 -1.55 -13.99 -6.51
N GLN A 134 -2.81 -13.71 -6.82
CA GLN A 134 -3.55 -14.44 -7.85
C GLN A 134 -3.05 -14.04 -9.25
N SER A 135 -3.41 -14.84 -10.26
CA SER A 135 -3.15 -14.47 -11.66
C SER A 135 -3.83 -13.13 -12.00
N GLN A 136 -3.17 -12.33 -12.83
CA GLN A 136 -3.66 -11.00 -13.24
C GLN A 136 -3.85 -10.00 -12.07
N ALA A 137 -3.12 -10.16 -11.00
CA ALA A 137 -3.13 -9.22 -9.88
C ALA A 137 -2.64 -7.83 -10.30
N SER A 138 -2.97 -6.83 -9.49
CA SER A 138 -2.50 -5.45 -9.70
C SER A 138 -1.87 -4.89 -8.43
N ILE A 139 -0.72 -4.25 -8.57
CA ILE A 139 -0.02 -3.55 -7.50
C ILE A 139 -0.08 -2.06 -7.82
N VAL A 140 -0.48 -1.27 -6.83
CA VAL A 140 -0.49 0.20 -6.92
C VAL A 140 0.38 0.77 -5.81
N PHE A 141 1.34 1.61 -6.18
CA PHE A 141 2.18 2.33 -5.23
C PHE A 141 1.74 3.79 -5.15
N THR A 142 1.52 4.28 -3.93
CA THR A 142 1.27 5.71 -3.71
C THR A 142 2.59 6.48 -3.79
N SER A 143 2.83 7.10 -4.93
CA SER A 143 3.96 7.99 -5.17
C SER A 143 3.65 9.44 -4.77
N SER A 144 4.38 10.38 -5.32
CA SER A 144 4.20 11.81 -5.08
C SER A 144 4.69 12.61 -6.28
N VAL A 145 4.13 13.79 -6.46
CA VAL A 145 4.70 14.80 -7.39
C VAL A 145 6.05 15.34 -6.90
N ALA A 146 6.35 15.13 -5.60
CA ALA A 146 7.58 15.61 -4.98
C ALA A 146 8.80 14.85 -5.52
N GLY A 147 9.82 15.60 -5.89
CA GLY A 147 11.09 15.07 -6.37
C GLY A 147 11.16 14.82 -7.87
N VAL A 148 10.04 14.53 -8.54
CA VAL A 148 10.00 14.32 -10.00
C VAL A 148 9.48 15.56 -10.72
N TYR A 149 8.35 16.10 -10.28
CA TYR A 149 7.66 17.21 -10.94
C TYR A 149 7.68 18.51 -10.13
N ARG A 150 7.87 18.42 -8.84
CA ARG A 150 7.84 19.57 -7.93
C ARG A 150 8.90 19.44 -6.85
N VAL A 151 9.54 20.55 -6.53
CA VAL A 151 10.48 20.67 -5.42
C VAL A 151 9.93 21.62 -4.38
N SER A 152 10.20 21.35 -3.10
CA SER A 152 9.87 22.24 -2.00
C SER A 152 10.96 22.16 -0.91
N MET A 153 11.11 23.25 -0.15
CA MET A 153 12.09 23.31 0.93
C MET A 153 11.82 22.24 1.98
N GLY A 154 12.86 21.60 2.46
CA GLY A 154 12.78 20.58 3.50
C GLY A 154 12.26 19.21 3.04
N ASN A 155 11.95 19.02 1.77
CA ASN A 155 11.31 17.79 1.28
C ASN A 155 12.31 16.78 0.66
N ALA A 156 13.62 17.04 0.75
CA ALA A 156 14.63 16.27 0.04
C ALA A 156 14.57 14.75 0.35
N ILE A 157 14.51 14.36 1.64
CA ILE A 157 14.52 12.94 2.03
C ILE A 157 13.23 12.26 1.57
N TYR A 158 12.07 12.90 1.75
CA TYR A 158 10.80 12.37 1.26
C TYR A 158 10.81 12.17 -0.27
N SER A 159 11.32 13.17 -1.00
CA SER A 159 11.44 13.10 -2.46
C SER A 159 12.30 11.93 -2.92
N ILE A 160 13.46 11.69 -2.26
CA ILE A 160 14.31 10.53 -2.54
C ILE A 160 13.53 9.23 -2.41
N THR A 161 12.75 9.06 -1.35
CA THR A 161 11.98 7.83 -1.13
C THR A 161 10.90 7.64 -2.19
N LYS A 162 10.22 8.69 -2.60
CA LYS A 162 9.14 8.62 -3.61
C LYS A 162 9.69 8.43 -5.03
N CYS A 163 10.82 9.05 -5.37
CA CYS A 163 11.53 8.73 -6.62
C CYS A 163 12.02 7.26 -6.64
N GLY A 164 12.50 6.74 -5.49
CA GLY A 164 12.87 5.35 -5.35
C GLY A 164 11.71 4.38 -5.58
N ILE A 165 10.52 4.70 -5.07
CA ILE A 165 9.31 3.91 -5.33
C ILE A 165 8.91 3.94 -6.81
N ASP A 166 9.02 5.06 -7.50
CA ASP A 166 8.75 5.16 -8.93
C ASP A 166 9.70 4.29 -9.76
N ALA A 167 10.98 4.28 -9.39
CA ALA A 167 11.98 3.42 -10.03
C ALA A 167 11.69 1.94 -9.76
N TYR A 168 11.40 1.58 -8.51
CA TYR A 168 11.04 0.21 -8.12
C TYR A 168 9.78 -0.26 -8.84
N MET A 169 8.74 0.57 -8.92
CA MET A 169 7.49 0.27 -9.62
C MET A 169 7.75 -0.07 -11.08
N ARG A 170 8.54 0.75 -11.81
CA ARG A 170 8.86 0.51 -13.23
C ARG A 170 9.60 -0.81 -13.45
N SER A 171 10.59 -1.11 -12.61
CA SER A 171 11.32 -2.39 -12.66
C SER A 171 10.39 -3.56 -12.35
N SER A 172 9.56 -3.43 -11.32
CA SER A 172 8.59 -4.46 -10.94
C SER A 172 7.55 -4.69 -12.04
N ALA A 173 7.10 -3.65 -12.75
CA ALA A 173 6.17 -3.79 -13.86
C ALA A 173 6.77 -4.65 -14.98
N LEU A 174 8.04 -4.44 -15.31
CA LEU A 174 8.74 -5.23 -16.32
C LEU A 174 8.93 -6.69 -15.88
N GLU A 175 9.44 -6.92 -14.66
CA GLU A 175 9.74 -8.26 -14.16
C GLU A 175 8.47 -9.11 -13.92
N LEU A 176 7.39 -8.50 -13.48
CA LEU A 176 6.14 -9.19 -13.12
C LEU A 176 5.16 -9.32 -14.28
N ALA A 177 5.42 -8.67 -15.42
CA ALA A 177 4.58 -8.78 -16.63
C ALA A 177 4.43 -10.22 -17.10
N THR A 178 5.50 -11.02 -17.04
CA THR A 178 5.48 -12.45 -17.42
C THR A 178 4.58 -13.31 -16.51
N LYS A 179 4.27 -12.81 -15.30
CA LYS A 179 3.33 -13.44 -14.36
C LYS A 179 1.92 -12.87 -14.47
N GLY A 180 1.67 -11.97 -15.44
CA GLY A 180 0.40 -11.27 -15.60
C GLY A 180 0.08 -10.28 -14.48
N ILE A 181 1.06 -9.87 -13.68
CA ILE A 181 0.87 -8.90 -12.58
C ILE A 181 1.24 -7.50 -13.10
N ARG A 182 0.32 -6.56 -12.94
CA ARG A 182 0.53 -5.15 -13.30
C ARG A 182 1.03 -4.35 -12.10
N CYS A 183 1.95 -3.40 -12.34
CA CYS A 183 2.42 -2.44 -11.34
C CYS A 183 2.22 -1.01 -11.85
N ASN A 184 1.68 -0.13 -11.01
CA ASN A 184 1.40 1.26 -11.29
C ASN A 184 1.71 2.16 -10.09
#